data_a319bb4d4cf1285dd06ac2f9b0db0d6d
#
_entry.id   a319bb4d4cf1285dd06ac2f9b0db0d6d
#
_cell.length_a   1.000
_cell.length_b   1.000
_cell.length_c   1.000
_cell.angle_alpha   90.00
_cell.angle_beta   90.00
_cell.angle_gamma   90.00
#
_symmetry.space_group_name_H-M   'P 1'
#
loop_
_entity.id
_entity.type
_entity.pdbx_description
1 polymer ?
#
loop_
_entity_poly.entity_id
_entity_poly.type
_entity_poly.pdbx_seq_one_letter_code
_entity_poly.pdbx_strand_id
1 'polypeptide(L)'
;AKLGERVGVSESTVVRFATAMGYEGYPELQAALQELVRQRLTASERFNIASEIKENDVLRTVLKNDMRNIRMTTEDLSQKDFDRAVELLLSARRIYVMGLRSAAPLATFLGHYLRLIFDEVVMVQNTIGEVFDEVERITATDVMVGVSFPRYATRTVDCMHIARENGARVIGVTDGAMSPLSVVADVCLYAHTDMASFVDSLAAPLSLLNALIVALSLRRREELSARLRRLETLWNAHGVYVDRGDERLGEPKA
;
A
#
# COMPACT_ATOMS: atom_id res chain seq x y z
N ALA A 1 0.84 -11.29 31.46
CA ALA A 1 0.26 -12.36 32.27
C ALA A 1 0.32 -13.74 31.58
N LYS A 2 -0.43 -14.00 30.49
CA LYS A 2 -0.54 -15.35 29.87
C LYS A 2 0.80 -16.00 29.45
N LEU A 3 1.78 -15.24 28.95
CA LEU A 3 3.07 -15.81 28.55
C LEU A 3 3.89 -16.21 29.78
N GLY A 4 3.96 -15.36 30.81
CA GLY A 4 4.66 -15.64 32.04
C GLY A 4 4.15 -16.93 32.71
N GLU A 5 2.83 -17.10 32.78
CA GLU A 5 2.20 -18.33 33.30
C GLU A 5 2.59 -19.58 32.49
N ARG A 6 2.62 -19.48 31.14
CA ARG A 6 2.98 -20.60 30.27
C ARG A 6 4.44 -21.04 30.36
N VAL A 7 5.35 -20.10 30.60
CA VAL A 7 6.80 -20.38 30.69
C VAL A 7 7.32 -20.40 32.12
N GLY A 8 6.44 -20.26 33.13
CA GLY A 8 6.79 -20.36 34.54
C GLY A 8 7.62 -19.18 35.08
N VAL A 9 7.48 -17.99 34.51
CA VAL A 9 8.19 -16.79 34.95
C VAL A 9 7.23 -15.64 35.29
N SER A 10 7.70 -14.67 36.05
CA SER A 10 6.89 -13.51 36.40
C SER A 10 6.64 -12.60 35.18
N GLU A 11 5.54 -11.83 35.21
CA GLU A 11 5.22 -10.85 34.18
C GLU A 11 6.33 -9.80 34.03
N SER A 12 6.95 -9.37 35.15
CA SER A 12 8.08 -8.47 35.14
C SER A 12 9.32 -9.03 34.43
N THR A 13 9.52 -10.36 34.48
CA THR A 13 10.60 -11.03 33.74
C THR A 13 10.35 -10.98 32.25
N VAL A 14 9.09 -11.14 31.80
CA VAL A 14 8.71 -11.04 30.39
C VAL A 14 8.94 -9.61 29.85
N VAL A 15 8.57 -8.59 30.65
CA VAL A 15 8.79 -7.18 30.28
C VAL A 15 10.30 -6.88 30.20
N ARG A 16 11.08 -7.29 31.21
CA ARG A 16 12.54 -7.12 31.21
C ARG A 16 13.22 -7.81 30.04
N PHE A 17 12.74 -8.98 29.64
CA PHE A 17 13.22 -9.68 28.45
C PHE A 17 12.97 -8.84 27.20
N ALA A 18 11.76 -8.34 27.01
CA ALA A 18 11.44 -7.48 25.87
C ALA A 18 12.34 -6.23 25.81
N THR A 19 12.56 -5.57 26.97
CA THR A 19 13.45 -4.40 27.07
C THR A 19 14.91 -4.76 26.78
N ALA A 20 15.38 -5.93 27.24
CA ALA A 20 16.74 -6.41 26.95
C ALA A 20 16.94 -6.74 25.46
N MET A 21 15.85 -7.05 24.73
CA MET A 21 15.85 -7.26 23.28
C MET A 21 15.72 -5.94 22.49
N GLY A 22 15.66 -4.79 23.17
CA GLY A 22 15.60 -3.47 22.55
C GLY A 22 14.18 -2.92 22.29
N TYR A 23 13.12 -3.60 22.79
CA TYR A 23 11.75 -3.15 22.67
C TYR A 23 11.30 -2.34 23.89
N GLU A 24 10.36 -1.42 23.75
CA GLU A 24 9.80 -0.65 24.86
C GLU A 24 9.06 -1.52 25.90
N GLY A 25 8.57 -2.70 25.46
CA GLY A 25 7.90 -3.67 26.30
C GLY A 25 7.43 -4.90 25.57
N TYR A 26 6.76 -5.81 26.29
CA TYR A 26 6.27 -7.06 25.72
C TYR A 26 5.25 -6.90 24.57
N PRO A 27 4.33 -5.92 24.58
CA PRO A 27 3.42 -5.73 23.44
C PRO A 27 4.14 -5.45 22.13
N GLU A 28 5.19 -4.65 22.16
CA GLU A 28 5.99 -4.33 20.96
C GLU A 28 6.80 -5.55 20.48
N LEU A 29 7.46 -6.26 21.40
CA LEU A 29 8.11 -7.53 21.08
C LEU A 29 7.14 -8.54 20.48
N GLN A 30 5.94 -8.64 21.05
CA GLN A 30 4.90 -9.55 20.55
C GLN A 30 4.46 -9.18 19.13
N ALA A 31 4.26 -7.90 18.84
CA ALA A 31 3.91 -7.42 17.51
C ALA A 31 5.02 -7.74 16.50
N ALA A 32 6.29 -7.49 16.84
CA ALA A 32 7.44 -7.81 16.01
C ALA A 32 7.56 -9.32 15.74
N LEU A 33 7.33 -10.15 16.74
CA LEU A 33 7.33 -11.62 16.58
C LEU A 33 6.16 -12.10 15.71
N GLN A 34 4.98 -11.54 15.89
CA GLN A 34 3.81 -11.87 15.05
C GLN A 34 4.09 -11.50 13.59
N GLU A 35 4.71 -10.36 13.36
CA GLU A 35 5.08 -9.91 12.02
C GLU A 35 6.12 -10.85 11.37
N LEU A 36 7.16 -11.23 12.11
CA LEU A 36 8.15 -12.22 11.64
C LEU A 36 7.52 -13.57 11.26
N VAL A 37 6.58 -14.04 12.07
CA VAL A 37 5.83 -15.28 11.79
C VAL A 37 4.97 -15.09 10.54
N ARG A 38 4.27 -13.97 10.44
CA ARG A 38 3.37 -13.64 9.32
C ARG A 38 4.11 -13.59 7.98
N GLN A 39 5.34 -13.04 7.96
CA GLN A 39 6.19 -12.99 6.77
C GLN A 39 6.64 -14.38 6.30
N ARG A 40 6.81 -15.33 7.23
CA ARG A 40 7.27 -16.69 6.94
C ARG A 40 6.16 -17.67 6.58
N LEU A 41 4.92 -17.38 6.91
CA LEU A 41 3.79 -18.27 6.61
C LEU A 41 3.59 -18.41 5.10
N THR A 42 3.53 -19.65 4.64
CA THR A 42 3.10 -20.00 3.29
C THR A 42 1.62 -19.67 3.07
N ALA A 43 1.17 -19.61 1.81
CA ALA A 43 -0.24 -19.39 1.53
C ALA A 43 -1.15 -20.47 2.14
N SER A 44 -0.67 -21.70 2.19
CA SER A 44 -1.38 -22.84 2.80
C SER A 44 -1.53 -22.68 4.31
N GLU A 45 -0.47 -22.28 5.01
CA GLU A 45 -0.52 -22.04 6.47
C GLU A 45 -1.44 -20.87 6.82
N ARG A 46 -1.38 -19.77 6.02
CA ARG A 46 -2.31 -18.65 6.16
C ARG A 46 -3.77 -19.08 5.98
N PHE A 47 -4.03 -19.93 4.99
CA PHE A 47 -5.38 -20.48 4.75
C PHE A 47 -5.86 -21.33 5.92
N ASN A 48 -5.00 -22.16 6.50
CA ASN A 48 -5.34 -22.99 7.64
C ASN A 48 -5.69 -22.19 8.91
N ILE A 49 -5.02 -21.06 9.13
CA ILE A 49 -5.36 -20.13 10.23
C ILE A 49 -6.77 -19.56 10.06
N ALA A 50 -7.20 -19.33 8.83
CA ALA A 50 -8.53 -18.82 8.50
C ALA A 50 -9.65 -19.83 8.65
N SER A 51 -9.34 -21.13 8.70
CA SER A 51 -10.35 -22.20 8.81
C SER A 51 -11.16 -22.18 10.13
N GLU A 52 -10.77 -21.33 11.09
CA GLU A 52 -11.51 -21.09 12.33
C GLU A 52 -12.72 -20.13 12.15
N ILE A 53 -12.81 -19.43 11.01
CA ILE A 53 -13.93 -18.51 10.73
C ILE A 53 -15.15 -19.34 10.32
N LYS A 54 -16.25 -19.17 11.05
CA LYS A 54 -17.52 -19.80 10.67
C LYS A 54 -18.03 -19.18 9.36
N GLU A 55 -18.49 -20.01 8.44
CA GLU A 55 -18.99 -19.57 7.12
C GLU A 55 -20.03 -18.44 7.21
N ASN A 56 -20.94 -18.52 8.15
CA ASN A 56 -22.00 -17.51 8.36
C ASN A 56 -21.48 -16.16 8.89
N ASP A 57 -20.25 -16.10 9.40
CA ASP A 57 -19.66 -14.90 9.99
C ASP A 57 -18.57 -14.26 9.10
N VAL A 58 -18.28 -14.84 7.94
CA VAL A 58 -17.18 -14.40 7.06
C VAL A 58 -17.31 -12.91 6.71
N LEU A 59 -18.46 -12.49 6.19
CA LEU A 59 -18.68 -11.09 5.78
C LEU A 59 -18.40 -10.11 6.94
N ARG A 60 -19.01 -10.38 8.09
CA ARG A 60 -18.86 -9.52 9.28
C ARG A 60 -17.43 -9.53 9.81
N THR A 61 -16.75 -10.66 9.78
CA THR A 61 -15.37 -10.81 10.25
C THR A 61 -14.41 -10.03 9.35
N VAL A 62 -14.53 -10.16 8.03
CA VAL A 62 -13.69 -9.42 7.07
C VAL A 62 -13.90 -7.92 7.23
N LEU A 63 -15.13 -7.42 7.20
CA LEU A 63 -15.41 -5.99 7.34
C LEU A 63 -14.92 -5.41 8.67
N LYS A 64 -15.08 -6.14 9.77
CA LYS A 64 -14.53 -5.72 11.08
C LYS A 64 -13.00 -5.65 11.09
N ASN A 65 -12.36 -6.62 10.43
CA ASN A 65 -10.91 -6.63 10.29
C ASN A 65 -10.42 -5.43 9.45
N ASP A 66 -11.08 -5.15 8.34
CA ASP A 66 -10.76 -3.99 7.49
C ASP A 66 -10.92 -2.67 8.24
N MET A 67 -12.02 -2.51 9.00
CA MET A 67 -12.22 -1.33 9.87
C MET A 67 -11.09 -1.20 10.92
N ARG A 68 -10.65 -2.31 11.51
CA ARG A 68 -9.53 -2.32 12.46
C ARG A 68 -8.24 -1.88 11.78
N ASN A 69 -7.93 -2.41 10.60
CA ASN A 69 -6.73 -2.04 9.84
C ASN A 69 -6.72 -0.54 9.50
N ILE A 70 -7.85 0.01 9.05
CA ILE A 70 -7.97 1.46 8.79
C ILE A 70 -7.74 2.27 10.06
N ARG A 71 -8.35 1.87 11.17
CA ARG A 71 -8.19 2.55 12.47
C ARG A 71 -6.73 2.54 12.91
N MET A 72 -6.09 1.38 12.95
CA MET A 72 -4.69 1.23 13.36
C MET A 72 -3.77 2.05 12.45
N THR A 73 -4.00 2.02 11.13
CA THR A 73 -3.24 2.85 10.18
C THR A 73 -3.39 4.35 10.49
N THR A 74 -4.60 4.79 10.86
CA THR A 74 -4.84 6.21 11.22
C THR A 74 -4.12 6.61 12.52
N GLU A 75 -4.06 5.68 13.50
CA GLU A 75 -3.40 5.91 14.79
C GLU A 75 -1.86 5.96 14.65
N ASP A 76 -1.29 5.16 13.75
CA ASP A 76 0.16 5.02 13.56
C ASP A 76 0.74 5.92 12.45
N LEU A 77 -0.11 6.62 11.69
CA LEU A 77 0.33 7.41 10.54
C LEU A 77 1.19 8.61 10.97
N SER A 78 2.37 8.73 10.38
CA SER A 78 3.23 9.91 10.50
C SER A 78 2.79 10.99 9.50
N GLN A 79 2.18 12.06 9.99
CA GLN A 79 1.82 13.22 9.14
C GLN A 79 3.06 13.80 8.46
N LYS A 80 4.20 13.85 9.14
CA LYS A 80 5.48 14.33 8.60
C LYS A 80 5.92 13.51 7.38
N ASP A 81 5.82 12.19 7.45
CA ASP A 81 6.23 11.31 6.36
C ASP A 81 5.23 11.38 5.19
N PHE A 82 3.94 11.51 5.51
CA PHE A 82 2.91 11.75 4.51
C PHE A 82 3.16 13.06 3.73
N ASP A 83 3.38 14.17 4.44
CA ASP A 83 3.69 15.46 3.82
C ASP A 83 4.99 15.38 3.00
N ARG A 84 6.00 14.67 3.50
CA ARG A 84 7.25 14.44 2.77
C ARG A 84 7.02 13.66 1.47
N ALA A 85 6.19 12.63 1.48
CA ALA A 85 5.83 11.88 0.28
C ALA A 85 5.10 12.76 -0.74
N VAL A 86 4.17 13.61 -0.29
CA VAL A 86 3.48 14.58 -1.15
C VAL A 86 4.47 15.54 -1.81
N GLU A 87 5.42 16.13 -1.05
CA GLU A 87 6.41 17.07 -1.60
C GLU A 87 7.35 16.39 -2.62
N LEU A 88 7.79 15.17 -2.35
CA LEU A 88 8.61 14.41 -3.30
C LEU A 88 7.87 14.19 -4.63
N LEU A 89 6.60 13.79 -4.58
CA LEU A 89 5.80 13.57 -5.79
C LEU A 89 5.54 14.88 -6.55
N LEU A 90 5.29 15.99 -5.85
CA LEU A 90 5.06 17.29 -6.49
C LEU A 90 6.30 17.83 -7.19
N SER A 91 7.50 17.50 -6.69
CA SER A 91 8.78 17.96 -7.24
C SER A 91 9.34 17.03 -8.32
N ALA A 92 8.74 15.86 -8.53
CA ALA A 92 9.24 14.87 -9.48
C ALA A 92 9.08 15.32 -10.93
N ARG A 93 10.12 15.12 -11.74
CA ARG A 93 10.03 15.22 -13.20
C ARG A 93 9.15 14.08 -13.75
N ARG A 94 9.38 12.87 -13.27
CA ARG A 94 8.65 11.65 -13.65
C ARG A 94 8.41 10.79 -12.42
N ILE A 95 7.25 10.16 -12.35
CA ILE A 95 6.87 9.27 -11.26
C ILE A 95 6.79 7.84 -11.79
N TYR A 96 7.57 6.94 -11.20
CA TYR A 96 7.52 5.51 -11.45
C TYR A 96 6.69 4.85 -10.34
N VAL A 97 5.71 4.03 -10.71
CA VAL A 97 4.87 3.32 -9.75
C VAL A 97 4.99 1.82 -9.98
N MET A 98 5.34 1.10 -8.95
CA MET A 98 5.50 -0.35 -8.98
C MET A 98 4.80 -1.03 -7.82
N GLY A 99 4.07 -2.08 -8.12
CA GLY A 99 3.53 -3.05 -7.16
C GLY A 99 3.22 -4.33 -7.91
N LEU A 100 3.67 -5.45 -7.37
CA LEU A 100 3.52 -6.76 -8.01
C LEU A 100 2.64 -7.68 -7.17
N ARG A 101 2.10 -8.74 -7.80
CA ARG A 101 1.24 -9.75 -7.18
C ARG A 101 0.02 -9.10 -6.49
N SER A 102 -0.21 -9.34 -5.18
CA SER A 102 -1.34 -8.76 -4.43
C SER A 102 -1.30 -7.24 -4.32
N ALA A 103 -0.13 -6.60 -4.46
CA ALA A 103 0.02 -5.16 -4.45
C ALA A 103 -0.23 -4.50 -5.84
N ALA A 104 -0.29 -5.27 -6.92
CA ALA A 104 -0.51 -4.73 -8.27
C ALA A 104 -1.81 -3.90 -8.41
N PRO A 105 -2.96 -4.30 -7.84
CA PRO A 105 -4.17 -3.49 -7.86
C PRO A 105 -3.98 -2.10 -7.21
N LEU A 106 -3.23 -2.02 -6.11
CA LEU A 106 -2.94 -0.76 -5.43
C LEU A 106 -2.06 0.16 -6.29
N ALA A 107 -1.00 -0.39 -6.89
CA ALA A 107 -0.13 0.35 -7.81
C ALA A 107 -0.91 0.84 -9.03
N THR A 108 -1.79 0.00 -9.60
CA THR A 108 -2.64 0.36 -10.74
C THR A 108 -3.62 1.47 -10.37
N PHE A 109 -4.25 1.38 -9.20
CA PHE A 109 -5.14 2.42 -8.68
C PHE A 109 -4.39 3.75 -8.52
N LEU A 110 -3.25 3.75 -7.84
CA LEU A 110 -2.43 4.94 -7.65
C LEU A 110 -2.00 5.53 -9.00
N GLY A 111 -1.44 4.71 -9.88
CA GLY A 111 -0.94 5.15 -11.17
C GLY A 111 -2.03 5.71 -12.10
N HIS A 112 -3.24 5.16 -12.04
CA HIS A 112 -4.39 5.70 -12.77
C HIS A 112 -4.66 7.16 -12.37
N TYR A 113 -4.78 7.44 -11.07
CA TYR A 113 -5.07 8.80 -10.59
C TYR A 113 -3.88 9.74 -10.72
N LEU A 114 -2.66 9.26 -10.52
CA LEU A 114 -1.47 10.08 -10.77
C LEU A 114 -1.38 10.55 -12.22
N ARG A 115 -1.76 9.73 -13.21
CA ARG A 115 -1.82 10.13 -14.63
C ARG A 115 -2.87 11.22 -14.92
N LEU A 116 -3.86 11.39 -14.07
CA LEU A 116 -4.78 12.53 -14.16
C LEU A 116 -4.16 13.82 -13.61
N ILE A 117 -3.25 13.71 -12.65
CA ILE A 117 -2.63 14.85 -11.94
C ILE A 117 -1.30 15.27 -12.59
N PHE A 118 -0.51 14.30 -13.08
CA PHE A 118 0.83 14.51 -13.63
C PHE A 118 0.91 14.05 -15.09
N ASP A 119 1.81 14.63 -15.85
CA ASP A 119 1.99 14.30 -17.28
C ASP A 119 2.85 13.05 -17.46
N GLU A 120 3.88 12.88 -16.62
CA GLU A 120 4.89 11.84 -16.76
C GLU A 120 4.75 10.81 -15.62
N VAL A 121 3.94 9.77 -15.83
CA VAL A 121 3.76 8.64 -14.89
C VAL A 121 4.01 7.31 -15.61
N VAL A 122 5.00 6.57 -15.15
CA VAL A 122 5.40 5.26 -15.66
C VAL A 122 4.91 4.16 -14.71
N MET A 123 4.13 3.23 -15.26
CA MET A 123 3.75 2.02 -14.54
C MET A 123 4.79 0.94 -14.81
N VAL A 124 5.58 0.61 -13.80
CA VAL A 124 6.56 -0.48 -13.89
C VAL A 124 5.81 -1.81 -13.71
N GLN A 125 5.54 -2.47 -14.84
CA GLN A 125 4.74 -3.70 -14.89
C GLN A 125 5.44 -4.75 -15.75
N ASN A 126 5.34 -6.01 -15.33
CA ASN A 126 5.91 -7.14 -16.07
C ASN A 126 4.96 -7.57 -17.20
N THR A 127 4.79 -6.73 -18.22
CA THR A 127 3.88 -7.00 -19.35
C THR A 127 4.63 -7.47 -20.60
N ILE A 128 5.66 -6.75 -21.00
CA ILE A 128 6.50 -7.07 -22.18
C ILE A 128 7.93 -6.65 -21.82
N GLY A 129 8.78 -7.60 -21.47
CA GLY A 129 10.15 -7.35 -21.03
C GLY A 129 10.34 -7.42 -19.51
N GLU A 130 11.54 -7.15 -19.05
CA GLU A 130 11.88 -7.15 -17.63
C GLU A 130 11.60 -5.78 -16.98
N VAL A 131 11.10 -5.80 -15.77
CA VAL A 131 10.83 -4.57 -14.99
C VAL A 131 12.08 -3.71 -14.81
N PHE A 132 13.26 -4.31 -14.91
CA PHE A 132 14.54 -3.63 -14.78
C PHE A 132 14.83 -2.68 -15.96
N ASP A 133 14.37 -3.02 -17.17
CA ASP A 133 14.53 -2.17 -18.35
C ASP A 133 13.77 -0.84 -18.23
N GLU A 134 12.64 -0.86 -17.51
CA GLU A 134 11.87 0.36 -17.22
C GLU A 134 12.55 1.24 -16.17
N VAL A 135 13.15 0.60 -15.16
CA VAL A 135 13.76 1.32 -14.03
C VAL A 135 15.18 1.80 -14.34
N GLU A 136 15.86 1.18 -15.29
CA GLU A 136 17.21 1.62 -15.75
C GLU A 136 17.22 3.10 -16.17
N ARG A 137 16.12 3.60 -16.74
CA ARG A 137 15.99 4.99 -17.22
C ARG A 137 15.67 6.01 -16.13
N ILE A 138 15.51 5.60 -14.88
CA ILE A 138 15.22 6.50 -13.77
C ILE A 138 16.44 7.36 -13.44
N THR A 139 16.21 8.61 -13.09
CA THR A 139 17.26 9.59 -12.80
C THR A 139 17.02 10.30 -11.47
N ALA A 140 18.00 11.08 -11.02
CA ALA A 140 17.94 11.83 -9.75
C ALA A 140 16.80 12.87 -9.66
N THR A 141 16.18 13.22 -10.77
CA THR A 141 15.01 14.14 -10.81
C THR A 141 13.67 13.40 -10.75
N ASP A 142 13.69 12.09 -10.70
CA ASP A 142 12.50 11.23 -10.70
C ASP A 142 12.20 10.71 -9.31
N VAL A 143 10.98 10.19 -9.14
CA VAL A 143 10.54 9.54 -7.92
C VAL A 143 10.01 8.14 -8.25
N MET A 144 10.41 7.15 -7.45
CA MET A 144 9.82 5.82 -7.51
C MET A 144 8.92 5.56 -6.30
N VAL A 145 7.71 5.08 -6.55
CA VAL A 145 6.79 4.57 -5.52
C VAL A 145 6.75 3.05 -5.62
N GLY A 146 7.29 2.37 -4.62
CA GLY A 146 7.20 0.93 -4.48
C GLY A 146 6.10 0.53 -3.49
N VAL A 147 5.18 -0.35 -3.91
CA VAL A 147 4.09 -0.87 -3.08
C VAL A 147 4.29 -2.36 -2.88
N SER A 148 4.49 -2.80 -1.64
CA SER A 148 4.60 -4.22 -1.31
C SER A 148 4.31 -4.47 0.17
N PHE A 149 3.65 -5.60 0.46
CA PHE A 149 3.24 -6.02 1.79
C PHE A 149 3.79 -7.42 2.09
N PRO A 150 3.60 -7.98 3.30
CA PRO A 150 4.20 -9.26 3.70
C PRO A 150 4.11 -10.35 2.63
N ARG A 151 5.21 -11.12 2.49
CA ARG A 151 5.64 -11.89 1.32
C ARG A 151 6.05 -10.98 0.17
N TYR A 152 6.77 -9.92 0.55
CA TYR A 152 7.24 -8.86 -0.35
C TYR A 152 7.76 -9.40 -1.67
N ALA A 153 7.40 -8.75 -2.77
CA ALA A 153 7.89 -9.12 -4.09
C ALA A 153 9.35 -8.66 -4.25
N THR A 154 10.29 -9.60 -4.36
CA THR A 154 11.73 -9.33 -4.48
C THR A 154 12.01 -8.30 -5.58
N ARG A 155 11.40 -8.44 -6.76
CA ARG A 155 11.59 -7.50 -7.88
C ARG A 155 11.17 -6.07 -7.54
N THR A 156 10.16 -5.86 -6.68
CA THR A 156 9.80 -4.52 -6.23
C THR A 156 10.93 -3.90 -5.40
N VAL A 157 11.49 -4.67 -4.48
CA VAL A 157 12.62 -4.23 -3.64
C VAL A 157 13.87 -3.95 -4.49
N ASP A 158 14.20 -4.84 -5.41
CA ASP A 158 15.36 -4.70 -6.31
C ASP A 158 15.25 -3.45 -7.19
N CYS A 159 14.07 -3.20 -7.77
CA CYS A 159 13.82 -1.99 -8.57
C CYS A 159 13.92 -0.72 -7.72
N MET A 160 13.48 -0.73 -6.46
CA MET A 160 13.67 0.40 -5.55
C MET A 160 15.16 0.65 -5.25
N HIS A 161 15.97 -0.41 -5.10
CA HIS A 161 17.42 -0.28 -4.95
C HIS A 161 18.06 0.37 -6.18
N ILE A 162 17.75 -0.13 -7.38
CA ILE A 162 18.24 0.44 -8.64
C ILE A 162 17.85 1.92 -8.76
N ALA A 163 16.61 2.26 -8.47
CA ALA A 163 16.14 3.65 -8.49
C ALA A 163 16.96 4.54 -7.55
N ARG A 164 17.23 4.07 -6.33
CA ARG A 164 18.04 4.78 -5.36
C ARG A 164 19.51 4.92 -5.80
N GLU A 165 20.11 3.87 -6.35
CA GLU A 165 21.47 3.88 -6.87
C GLU A 165 21.63 4.87 -8.04
N ASN A 166 20.58 5.03 -8.86
CA ASN A 166 20.50 6.04 -9.93
C ASN A 166 20.18 7.45 -9.41
N GLY A 167 20.14 7.64 -8.08
CA GLY A 167 19.95 8.92 -7.41
C GLY A 167 18.50 9.38 -7.28
N ALA A 168 17.51 8.61 -7.76
CA ALA A 168 16.10 8.94 -7.62
C ALA A 168 15.63 8.89 -6.15
N ARG A 169 14.59 9.65 -5.84
CA ARG A 169 13.92 9.54 -4.55
C ARG A 169 12.97 8.34 -4.55
N VAL A 170 12.92 7.65 -3.42
CA VAL A 170 12.15 6.41 -3.30
C VAL A 170 11.13 6.54 -2.17
N ILE A 171 9.86 6.25 -2.49
CA ILE A 171 8.75 6.20 -1.54
C ILE A 171 8.33 4.74 -1.41
N GLY A 172 8.27 4.23 -0.18
CA GLY A 172 7.75 2.90 0.14
C GLY A 172 6.30 3.00 0.65
N VAL A 173 5.42 2.14 0.15
CA VAL A 173 4.09 1.90 0.73
C VAL A 173 4.05 0.44 1.20
N THR A 174 4.01 0.24 2.51
CA THR A 174 4.22 -1.08 3.12
C THR A 174 3.54 -1.17 4.49
N ASP A 175 3.75 -2.27 5.21
CA ASP A 175 3.08 -2.55 6.49
C ASP A 175 3.81 -2.03 7.73
N GLY A 176 5.11 -1.81 7.69
CA GLY A 176 5.83 -1.33 8.86
C GLY A 176 7.33 -1.16 8.67
N ALA A 177 8.00 -0.69 9.72
CA ALA A 177 9.43 -0.36 9.70
C ALA A 177 10.36 -1.58 9.46
N MET A 178 9.90 -2.79 9.74
CA MET A 178 10.65 -4.03 9.50
C MET A 178 10.55 -4.52 8.04
N SER A 179 9.78 -3.85 7.20
CA SER A 179 9.68 -4.15 5.78
C SER A 179 10.99 -3.92 5.04
N PRO A 180 11.38 -4.76 4.08
CA PRO A 180 12.54 -4.53 3.23
C PRO A 180 12.44 -3.22 2.42
N LEU A 181 11.23 -2.72 2.15
CA LEU A 181 11.03 -1.43 1.50
C LEU A 181 11.53 -0.28 2.38
N SER A 182 11.36 -0.39 3.71
CA SER A 182 11.75 0.65 4.66
C SER A 182 13.28 0.88 4.74
N VAL A 183 14.06 -0.13 4.36
CA VAL A 183 15.53 -0.02 4.30
C VAL A 183 15.98 0.81 3.08
N VAL A 184 15.21 0.75 2.00
CA VAL A 184 15.57 1.36 0.72
C VAL A 184 14.96 2.75 0.56
N ALA A 185 13.74 2.96 1.05
CA ALA A 185 12.98 4.18 0.81
C ALA A 185 13.54 5.40 1.56
N ASP A 186 13.44 6.58 0.95
CA ASP A 186 13.69 7.88 1.60
C ASP A 186 12.55 8.25 2.57
N VAL A 187 11.34 7.75 2.29
CA VAL A 187 10.16 7.89 3.13
C VAL A 187 9.23 6.70 2.95
N CYS A 188 8.63 6.23 4.04
CA CYS A 188 7.65 5.15 4.00
C CYS A 188 6.29 5.62 4.52
N LEU A 189 5.25 5.16 3.85
CA LEU A 189 3.87 5.26 4.28
C LEU A 189 3.41 3.87 4.72
N TYR A 190 3.10 3.74 6.01
CA TYR A 190 2.72 2.45 6.59
C TYR A 190 1.21 2.28 6.63
N ALA A 191 0.75 1.09 6.29
CA ALA A 191 -0.65 0.71 6.38
C ALA A 191 -0.81 -0.73 6.88
N HIS A 192 -1.67 -0.94 7.85
CA HIS A 192 -1.96 -2.27 8.38
C HIS A 192 -2.71 -3.12 7.36
N THR A 193 -2.28 -4.36 7.21
CA THR A 193 -2.84 -5.33 6.25
C THR A 193 -3.21 -6.64 6.92
N ASP A 194 -3.59 -6.61 8.20
CA ASP A 194 -3.97 -7.82 8.93
C ASP A 194 -5.03 -8.59 8.15
N MET A 195 -4.74 -9.86 7.96
CA MET A 195 -5.56 -10.75 7.15
C MET A 195 -6.63 -11.45 7.98
N ALA A 196 -7.79 -11.66 7.39
CA ALA A 196 -8.80 -12.58 7.94
C ALA A 196 -8.60 -14.02 7.42
N SER A 197 -7.85 -14.19 6.31
CA SER A 197 -7.57 -15.46 5.66
C SER A 197 -6.17 -15.41 5.01
N PHE A 198 -5.95 -16.15 3.90
CA PHE A 198 -4.71 -16.10 3.12
C PHE A 198 -4.55 -14.81 2.30
N VAL A 199 -5.59 -14.00 2.23
CA VAL A 199 -5.62 -12.72 1.51
C VAL A 199 -5.35 -11.58 2.48
N ASP A 200 -4.34 -10.77 2.19
CA ASP A 200 -4.06 -9.55 2.95
C ASP A 200 -5.19 -8.54 2.73
N SER A 201 -5.61 -7.83 3.77
CA SER A 201 -6.56 -6.72 3.61
C SER A 201 -5.88 -5.56 2.88
N LEU A 202 -6.46 -5.12 1.78
CA LEU A 202 -6.00 -3.94 1.05
C LEU A 202 -6.82 -2.68 1.37
N ALA A 203 -7.77 -2.74 2.29
CA ALA A 203 -8.66 -1.62 2.61
C ALA A 203 -7.91 -0.40 3.16
N ALA A 204 -7.05 -0.61 4.15
CA ALA A 204 -6.27 0.49 4.72
C ALA A 204 -5.18 1.02 3.76
N PRO A 205 -4.38 0.18 3.07
CA PRO A 205 -3.50 0.65 2.01
C PRO A 205 -4.21 1.47 0.92
N LEU A 206 -5.37 1.01 0.45
CA LEU A 206 -6.16 1.73 -0.54
C LEU A 206 -6.63 3.10 -0.02
N SER A 207 -7.10 3.15 1.23
CA SER A 207 -7.50 4.39 1.89
C SER A 207 -6.33 5.38 2.03
N LEU A 208 -5.14 4.89 2.38
CA LEU A 208 -3.92 5.69 2.46
C LEU A 208 -3.52 6.26 1.08
N LEU A 209 -3.54 5.44 0.04
CA LEU A 209 -3.27 5.89 -1.33
C LEU A 209 -4.32 6.90 -1.81
N ASN A 210 -5.59 6.71 -1.46
CA ASN A 210 -6.63 7.67 -1.77
C ASN A 210 -6.38 9.02 -1.08
N ALA A 211 -5.97 9.02 0.19
CA ALA A 211 -5.57 10.25 0.89
C ALA A 211 -4.40 10.96 0.19
N LEU A 212 -3.40 10.20 -0.29
CA LEU A 212 -2.27 10.73 -1.04
C LEU A 212 -2.72 11.39 -2.36
N ILE A 213 -3.61 10.74 -3.11
CA ILE A 213 -4.21 11.27 -4.35
C ILE A 213 -4.98 12.57 -4.06
N VAL A 214 -5.79 12.59 -3.00
CA VAL A 214 -6.55 13.80 -2.61
C VAL A 214 -5.59 14.94 -2.25
N ALA A 215 -4.55 14.69 -1.45
CA ALA A 215 -3.56 15.71 -1.09
C ALA A 215 -2.87 16.31 -2.33
N LEU A 216 -2.42 15.47 -3.27
CA LEU A 216 -1.83 15.90 -4.53
C LEU A 216 -2.81 16.70 -5.40
N SER A 217 -4.05 16.24 -5.47
CA SER A 217 -5.12 16.91 -6.23
C SER A 217 -5.40 18.33 -5.71
N LEU A 218 -5.41 18.50 -4.40
CA LEU A 218 -5.62 19.81 -3.76
C LEU A 218 -4.43 20.77 -4.02
N ARG A 219 -3.21 20.26 -4.06
CA ARG A 219 -2.00 21.04 -4.34
C ARG A 219 -1.87 21.45 -5.82
N ARG A 220 -2.44 20.67 -6.75
CA ARG A 220 -2.48 20.96 -8.20
C ARG A 220 -3.89 21.25 -8.71
N ARG A 221 -4.70 21.89 -7.90
CA ARG A 221 -6.14 22.08 -8.12
C ARG A 221 -6.48 22.72 -9.47
N GLU A 222 -5.81 23.79 -9.84
CA GLU A 222 -6.12 24.54 -11.07
C GLU A 222 -5.78 23.73 -12.32
N GLU A 223 -4.59 23.14 -12.36
CA GLU A 223 -4.12 22.30 -13.47
C GLU A 223 -5.01 21.07 -13.64
N LEU A 224 -5.30 20.38 -12.54
CA LEU A 224 -6.18 19.20 -12.54
C LEU A 224 -7.60 19.56 -13.00
N SER A 225 -8.18 20.66 -12.50
CA SER A 225 -9.50 21.11 -12.91
C SER A 225 -9.58 21.41 -14.41
N ALA A 226 -8.55 22.06 -14.98
CA ALA A 226 -8.48 22.31 -16.42
C ALA A 226 -8.37 21.00 -17.22
N ARG A 227 -7.59 20.04 -16.74
CA ARG A 227 -7.43 18.72 -17.37
C ARG A 227 -8.71 17.91 -17.33
N LEU A 228 -9.37 17.86 -16.18
CA LEU A 228 -10.65 17.14 -16.03
C LEU A 228 -11.75 17.70 -16.96
N ARG A 229 -11.86 19.03 -17.10
CA ARG A 229 -12.81 19.62 -18.07
C ARG A 229 -12.56 19.14 -19.51
N ARG A 230 -11.28 19.04 -19.94
CA ARG A 230 -10.95 18.50 -21.28
C ARG A 230 -11.30 17.02 -21.40
N LEU A 231 -11.04 16.24 -20.36
CA LEU A 231 -11.36 14.81 -20.34
C LEU A 231 -12.87 14.57 -20.33
N GLU A 232 -13.64 15.35 -19.56
CA GLU A 232 -15.12 15.26 -19.57
C GLU A 232 -15.69 15.48 -20.98
N THR A 233 -15.16 16.45 -21.73
CA THR A 233 -15.57 16.67 -23.12
C THR A 233 -15.32 15.43 -23.99
N LEU A 234 -14.16 14.80 -23.83
CA LEU A 234 -13.81 13.57 -24.56
C LEU A 234 -14.69 12.39 -24.12
N TRP A 235 -14.86 12.20 -22.81
CA TRP A 235 -15.67 11.12 -22.27
C TRP A 235 -17.12 11.19 -22.72
N ASN A 236 -17.70 12.41 -22.71
CA ASN A 236 -19.06 12.62 -23.23
C ASN A 236 -19.16 12.36 -24.73
N ALA A 237 -18.19 12.82 -25.53
CA ALA A 237 -18.15 12.58 -26.96
C ALA A 237 -18.07 11.10 -27.35
N HIS A 238 -17.44 10.28 -26.49
CA HIS A 238 -17.24 8.84 -26.71
C HIS A 238 -18.14 7.93 -25.86
N GLY A 239 -19.09 8.49 -25.10
CA GLY A 239 -20.02 7.72 -24.28
C GLY A 239 -19.31 6.83 -23.23
N VAL A 240 -18.24 7.35 -22.59
CA VAL A 240 -17.46 6.61 -21.61
C VAL A 240 -18.26 6.30 -20.34
N TYR A 241 -19.15 7.21 -19.96
CA TYR A 241 -20.07 7.02 -18.84
C TYR A 241 -21.49 6.89 -19.33
N VAL A 242 -22.30 6.12 -18.60
CA VAL A 242 -23.72 6.00 -18.87
C VAL A 242 -24.40 7.32 -18.52
N ASP A 243 -25.00 7.97 -19.50
CA ASP A 243 -25.81 9.16 -19.25
C ASP A 243 -27.18 8.76 -18.66
N ARG A 244 -27.64 9.46 -17.62
CA ARG A 244 -28.94 9.18 -16.98
C ARG A 244 -30.13 9.42 -17.92
N GLY A 245 -29.91 10.05 -19.09
CA GLY A 245 -30.88 10.27 -20.15
C GLY A 245 -30.81 9.23 -21.29
N ASP A 246 -29.97 8.22 -21.21
CA ASP A 246 -29.83 7.21 -22.26
C ASP A 246 -31.00 6.20 -22.17
N GLU A 247 -31.97 6.34 -23.07
CA GLU A 247 -33.16 5.47 -23.20
C GLU A 247 -32.83 3.98 -23.37
N ARG A 248 -31.55 3.64 -23.69
CA ARG A 248 -31.05 2.27 -23.79
C ARG A 248 -31.05 1.48 -22.47
N LEU A 249 -31.27 2.14 -21.32
CA LEU A 249 -31.37 1.51 -20.00
C LEU A 249 -32.82 1.15 -19.60
N GLY A 250 -33.81 1.46 -20.43
CA GLY A 250 -35.23 1.33 -20.10
C GLY A 250 -35.92 0.03 -20.54
N GLU A 251 -35.28 -0.83 -21.35
CA GLU A 251 -35.90 -2.09 -21.79
C GLU A 251 -35.33 -3.29 -20.98
N PRO A 252 -36.15 -3.94 -20.13
CA PRO A 252 -35.78 -5.24 -19.61
C PRO A 252 -35.74 -6.23 -20.76
N LYS A 253 -34.61 -6.88 -20.97
CA LYS A 253 -34.52 -8.00 -21.91
C LYS A 253 -35.55 -9.06 -21.48
N ALA A 254 -36.51 -9.33 -22.37
CA ALA A 254 -37.47 -10.41 -22.28
C ALA A 254 -36.81 -11.78 -22.35
#